data_7adcba186d440945b96fe4f6ab2bd2d0
#
_entry.id   7adcba186d440945b96fe4f6ab2bd2d0
#
_cell.length_a   1.000
_cell.length_b   1.000
_cell.length_c   1.000
_cell.angle_alpha   90.00
_cell.angle_beta   90.00
_cell.angle_gamma   90.00
#
_symmetry.space_group_name_H-M   'P 1'
#
loop_
_entity.id
_entity.type
_entity.pdbx_description
1 polymer ?
#
loop_
_entity_poly.entity_id
_entity_poly.type
_entity_poly.pdbx_seq_one_letter_code
_entity_poly.pdbx_strand_id
1 'polypeptide(L)'
;MTLLFWLSVGAVAYVYAGYPLLLRVWARLRPKPLRIADCGLRIDRGLQDCGRDGSNPQSAIRNPHYALSIVIAARDEAARLPARLDNLLSLDYPADRRQIIVVSDGSTDATLDVLARYQPLVDVVALPPGGKAVALNAGVARATGDIVVFADARQLFAPDALRELAAPFGDRSIGAVTGELLLDAESPCRRTGTDRRTVVRRAGVRTDRTDRRADDRRLRLRSTIADGVGLYWKYEKQLRKLESTVASTLGATGAIYAVRRSLYKPLPADTILDDVLTPMRVVLGGYRVVFNERARAYDRAAANADTEARRKIRTLAGNYQILSLEPRLLLPWKNPVWFQYLSHKLGRLAVPYAMMTIFFSSIVLAAVAGPISFYGAALTGQVMFYLLAGVGAVLELVARRRADRVSESAAVAVRAPHAARESA
;
A
#
# COMPACT_ATOMS: atom_id res chain seq x y z
N MET A 1 33.10 12.92 18.21
CA MET A 1 32.80 12.09 17.02
C MET A 1 32.38 10.68 17.39
N THR A 2 33.13 9.94 18.26
CA THR A 2 32.79 8.56 18.64
C THR A 2 31.36 8.41 19.18
N LEU A 3 30.93 9.30 20.07
CA LEU A 3 29.56 9.28 20.62
C LEU A 3 28.51 9.47 19.51
N LEU A 4 28.70 10.41 18.60
CA LEU A 4 27.79 10.65 17.47
C LEU A 4 27.69 9.43 16.55
N PHE A 5 28.82 8.79 16.25
CA PHE A 5 28.86 7.56 15.48
C PHE A 5 27.97 6.47 16.12
N TRP A 6 28.24 6.14 17.39
CA TRP A 6 27.52 5.06 18.08
C TRP A 6 26.05 5.36 18.35
N LEU A 7 25.71 6.63 18.67
CA LEU A 7 24.30 7.03 18.78
C LEU A 7 23.56 6.87 17.45
N SER A 8 24.20 7.23 16.34
CA SER A 8 23.59 7.08 15.00
C SER A 8 23.45 5.62 14.59
N VAL A 9 24.46 4.77 14.87
CA VAL A 9 24.36 3.31 14.67
C VAL A 9 23.25 2.72 15.53
N GLY A 10 23.20 3.11 16.81
CA GLY A 10 22.13 2.68 17.73
C GLY A 10 20.75 3.12 17.26
N ALA A 11 20.60 4.33 16.74
CA ALA A 11 19.33 4.83 16.19
C ALA A 11 18.86 4.00 14.98
N VAL A 12 19.75 3.70 14.04
CA VAL A 12 19.43 2.86 12.88
C VAL A 12 19.04 1.43 13.32
N ALA A 13 19.84 0.82 14.19
CA ALA A 13 19.58 -0.51 14.73
C ALA A 13 18.25 -0.55 15.50
N TYR A 14 17.95 0.49 16.28
CA TYR A 14 16.68 0.61 17.02
C TYR A 14 15.49 0.64 16.07
N VAL A 15 15.52 1.47 15.04
CA VAL A 15 14.39 1.65 14.11
C VAL A 15 14.05 0.35 13.37
N TYR A 16 15.05 -0.41 12.92
CA TYR A 16 14.83 -1.60 12.09
C TYR A 16 14.76 -2.92 12.87
N ALA A 17 15.40 -3.01 14.03
CA ALA A 17 15.44 -4.23 14.83
C ALA A 17 14.87 -4.02 16.25
N GLY A 18 15.31 -2.99 16.96
CA GLY A 18 14.93 -2.73 18.36
C GLY A 18 13.44 -2.49 18.52
N TYR A 19 12.85 -1.57 17.75
CA TYR A 19 11.43 -1.27 17.82
C TYR A 19 10.53 -2.47 17.45
N PRO A 20 10.73 -3.21 16.35
CA PRO A 20 9.96 -4.42 16.07
C PRO A 20 10.07 -5.50 17.16
N LEU A 21 11.25 -5.67 17.75
CA LEU A 21 11.44 -6.61 18.86
C LEU A 21 10.65 -6.17 20.09
N LEU A 22 10.74 -4.90 20.45
CA LEU A 22 9.99 -4.30 21.56
C LEU A 22 8.48 -4.43 21.36
N LEU A 23 7.98 -4.19 20.14
CA LEU A 23 6.57 -4.41 19.81
C LEU A 23 6.15 -5.87 19.96
N ARG A 24 7.00 -6.84 19.57
CA ARG A 24 6.71 -8.28 19.76
C ARG A 24 6.56 -8.62 21.23
N VAL A 25 7.47 -8.13 22.06
CA VAL A 25 7.39 -8.32 23.53
C VAL A 25 6.13 -7.65 24.08
N TRP A 26 5.88 -6.40 23.71
CA TRP A 26 4.69 -5.67 24.15
C TRP A 26 3.38 -6.35 23.73
N ALA A 27 3.28 -6.81 22.50
CA ALA A 27 2.12 -7.53 21.99
C ALA A 27 1.86 -8.86 22.73
N ARG A 28 2.91 -9.50 23.26
CA ARG A 28 2.78 -10.71 24.11
C ARG A 28 2.33 -10.39 25.54
N LEU A 29 2.86 -9.29 26.11
CA LEU A 29 2.61 -8.94 27.50
C LEU A 29 1.27 -8.23 27.71
N ARG A 30 0.89 -7.34 26.80
CA ARG A 30 -0.32 -6.49 26.91
C ARG A 30 -1.06 -6.39 25.59
N PRO A 31 -1.57 -7.50 25.03
CA PRO A 31 -2.39 -7.44 23.81
C PRO A 31 -3.70 -6.71 24.13
N LYS A 32 -4.14 -5.87 23.20
CA LYS A 32 -5.49 -5.27 23.22
C LYS A 32 -6.36 -6.04 22.23
N PRO A 33 -7.07 -7.10 22.66
CA PRO A 33 -7.96 -7.86 21.77
C PRO A 33 -9.08 -6.97 21.25
N LEU A 34 -9.64 -7.33 20.10
CA LEU A 34 -10.87 -6.73 19.59
C LEU A 34 -12.02 -7.15 20.51
N ARG A 35 -12.77 -6.19 21.02
CA ARG A 35 -14.00 -6.43 21.77
C ARG A 35 -15.16 -6.45 20.78
N ILE A 36 -15.34 -7.56 20.08
CA ILE A 36 -16.53 -7.75 19.24
C ILE A 36 -17.68 -8.08 20.20
N ALA A 37 -18.20 -7.06 20.88
CA ALA A 37 -19.40 -7.17 21.69
C ALA A 37 -20.58 -7.18 20.71
N ASP A 38 -21.47 -8.13 20.85
CA ASP A 38 -22.77 -8.27 20.19
C ASP A 38 -22.83 -8.96 18.81
N CYS A 39 -21.79 -9.65 18.35
CA CYS A 39 -21.95 -10.65 17.28
C CYS A 39 -21.94 -12.10 17.79
N GLY A 40 -22.10 -12.36 19.08
CA GLY A 40 -22.17 -13.73 19.63
C GLY A 40 -20.86 -14.54 19.53
N LEU A 41 -19.74 -13.94 19.18
CA LEU A 41 -18.45 -14.60 19.08
C LEU A 41 -17.54 -14.20 20.24
N ARG A 42 -17.63 -14.92 21.36
CA ARG A 42 -16.51 -15.07 22.27
C ARG A 42 -15.41 -15.87 21.55
N ILE A 43 -14.32 -15.20 21.20
CA ILE A 43 -13.09 -15.90 20.90
C ILE A 43 -12.40 -16.16 22.24
N ASP A 44 -12.91 -17.17 22.97
CA ASP A 44 -12.21 -17.71 24.12
C ASP A 44 -11.04 -18.58 23.62
N ARG A 45 -9.92 -18.45 24.30
CA ARG A 45 -8.77 -19.33 24.22
C ARG A 45 -9.20 -20.72 24.68
N GLY A 46 -9.56 -21.60 23.75
CA GLY A 46 -9.95 -22.95 24.08
C GLY A 46 -10.71 -23.58 22.92
N LEU A 47 -9.97 -23.99 21.89
CA LEU A 47 -10.47 -24.93 20.87
C LEU A 47 -10.55 -26.33 21.46
N GLN A 48 -11.51 -26.56 22.36
CA GLN A 48 -12.01 -27.92 22.67
C GLN A 48 -13.44 -27.75 23.22
N ASP A 49 -14.40 -28.35 22.54
CA ASP A 49 -15.84 -28.41 22.78
C ASP A 49 -16.72 -27.32 22.11
N CYS A 50 -16.82 -27.37 20.79
CA CYS A 50 -18.01 -26.97 20.04
C CYS A 50 -18.39 -28.10 19.05
N GLY A 51 -18.63 -29.25 19.57
CA GLY A 51 -19.31 -30.31 18.88
C GLY A 51 -20.69 -30.50 19.50
N ARG A 52 -21.73 -29.91 18.89
CA ARG A 52 -23.09 -30.52 18.80
C ARG A 52 -24.19 -29.62 18.21
N ASP A 53 -24.03 -28.29 18.19
CA ASP A 53 -25.00 -27.46 17.50
C ASP A 53 -24.36 -26.87 16.24
N GLY A 54 -24.72 -27.38 15.05
CA GLY A 54 -24.15 -27.07 13.73
C GLY A 54 -24.18 -25.59 13.30
N SER A 55 -23.98 -24.65 14.21
CA SER A 55 -23.76 -23.24 13.94
C SER A 55 -22.27 -22.99 13.66
N ASN A 56 -21.92 -23.09 12.38
CA ASN A 56 -20.64 -22.70 11.84
C ASN A 56 -20.32 -21.25 12.27
N PRO A 57 -19.14 -20.95 12.89
CA PRO A 57 -18.72 -19.58 13.24
C PRO A 57 -18.73 -18.59 12.06
N GLN A 58 -18.69 -19.10 10.82
CA GLN A 58 -18.88 -18.31 9.61
C GLN A 58 -20.32 -17.75 9.46
N SER A 59 -21.31 -18.26 10.20
CA SER A 59 -22.69 -17.78 10.11
C SER A 59 -22.93 -16.44 10.83
N ALA A 60 -22.10 -16.08 11.83
CA ALA A 60 -22.22 -14.81 12.55
C ALA A 60 -21.73 -13.60 11.73
N ILE A 61 -20.92 -13.84 10.67
CA ILE A 61 -20.50 -12.80 9.70
C ILE A 61 -21.58 -12.57 8.62
N ARG A 62 -22.65 -13.39 8.60
CA ARG A 62 -23.63 -13.42 7.50
C ARG A 62 -24.61 -12.23 7.46
N ASN A 63 -24.71 -11.42 8.51
CA ASN A 63 -25.57 -10.23 8.51
C ASN A 63 -24.76 -8.97 8.81
N PRO A 64 -24.23 -8.26 7.81
CA PRO A 64 -23.57 -6.99 8.04
C PRO A 64 -24.59 -5.96 8.53
N HIS A 65 -24.40 -5.45 9.77
CA HIS A 65 -25.28 -4.47 10.39
C HIS A 65 -25.07 -3.06 9.85
N TYR A 66 -23.93 -2.77 9.19
CA TYR A 66 -23.53 -1.44 8.75
C TYR A 66 -23.89 -1.18 7.28
N ALA A 67 -24.37 0.03 6.98
CA ALA A 67 -24.41 0.54 5.63
C ALA A 67 -23.02 1.06 5.24
N LEU A 68 -22.52 0.68 4.07
CA LEU A 68 -21.22 1.07 3.57
C LEU A 68 -21.35 2.02 2.37
N SER A 69 -20.53 3.08 2.35
CA SER A 69 -20.32 3.90 1.16
C SER A 69 -18.90 3.72 0.67
N ILE A 70 -18.73 3.18 -0.53
CA ILE A 70 -17.42 2.96 -1.15
C ILE A 70 -17.10 4.20 -1.99
N VAL A 71 -16.01 4.90 -1.66
CA VAL A 71 -15.59 6.13 -2.34
C VAL A 71 -14.33 5.86 -3.14
N ILE A 72 -14.37 6.18 -4.43
CA ILE A 72 -13.27 6.07 -5.38
C ILE A 72 -13.03 7.44 -6.02
N ALA A 73 -11.81 7.96 -5.89
CA ALA A 73 -11.33 9.07 -6.69
C ALA A 73 -10.71 8.53 -7.98
N ALA A 74 -11.17 8.99 -9.13
CA ALA A 74 -10.71 8.56 -10.44
C ALA A 74 -10.28 9.76 -11.28
N ARG A 75 -9.13 9.62 -11.97
CA ARG A 75 -8.68 10.58 -12.97
C ARG A 75 -8.03 9.83 -14.12
N ASP A 76 -8.60 9.96 -15.31
CA ASP A 76 -8.13 9.27 -16.52
C ASP A 76 -8.00 7.75 -16.34
N GLU A 77 -9.07 7.11 -15.83
CA GLU A 77 -9.13 5.69 -15.47
C GLU A 77 -10.13 4.88 -16.32
N ALA A 78 -10.51 5.37 -17.51
CA ALA A 78 -11.49 4.73 -18.39
C ALA A 78 -11.21 3.26 -18.65
N ALA A 79 -9.93 2.88 -18.82
CA ALA A 79 -9.52 1.50 -19.12
C ALA A 79 -9.64 0.54 -17.93
N ARG A 80 -9.65 1.05 -16.67
CA ARG A 80 -9.63 0.23 -15.45
C ARG A 80 -10.96 0.16 -14.74
N LEU A 81 -11.78 1.22 -14.85
CA LEU A 81 -13.04 1.34 -14.16
C LEU A 81 -14.02 0.20 -14.44
N PRO A 82 -14.21 -0.31 -15.68
CA PRO A 82 -15.15 -1.40 -15.90
C PRO A 82 -14.87 -2.62 -15.02
N ALA A 83 -13.64 -3.15 -15.07
CA ALA A 83 -13.25 -4.30 -14.25
C ALA A 83 -13.37 -4.01 -12.74
N ARG A 84 -13.10 -2.76 -12.32
CA ARG A 84 -13.22 -2.33 -10.93
C ARG A 84 -14.66 -2.29 -10.46
N LEU A 85 -15.54 -1.70 -11.24
CA LEU A 85 -16.96 -1.58 -10.90
C LEU A 85 -17.66 -2.94 -10.90
N ASP A 86 -17.39 -3.78 -11.91
CA ASP A 86 -17.88 -5.17 -11.94
C ASP A 86 -17.44 -5.95 -10.71
N ASN A 87 -16.17 -5.81 -10.29
CA ASN A 87 -15.66 -6.41 -9.06
C ASN A 87 -16.43 -5.91 -7.83
N LEU A 88 -16.65 -4.58 -7.70
CA LEU A 88 -17.38 -4.04 -6.54
C LEU A 88 -18.84 -4.49 -6.52
N LEU A 89 -19.51 -4.58 -7.66
CA LEU A 89 -20.89 -5.02 -7.80
C LEU A 89 -21.04 -6.52 -7.48
N SER A 90 -20.01 -7.33 -7.68
CA SER A 90 -20.00 -8.78 -7.40
C SER A 90 -19.60 -9.16 -5.99
N LEU A 91 -19.22 -8.20 -5.11
CA LEU A 91 -18.78 -8.52 -3.75
C LEU A 91 -19.93 -9.09 -2.88
N ASP A 92 -19.56 -9.99 -1.98
CA ASP A 92 -20.47 -10.59 -1.00
C ASP A 92 -20.84 -9.60 0.11
N TYR A 93 -21.69 -8.62 -0.24
CA TYR A 93 -22.26 -7.62 0.65
C TYR A 93 -23.65 -7.22 0.14
N PRO A 94 -24.69 -7.06 1.00
CA PRO A 94 -26.05 -6.73 0.57
C PRO A 94 -26.09 -5.46 -0.28
N ALA A 95 -26.77 -5.51 -1.41
CA ALA A 95 -26.84 -4.39 -2.35
C ALA A 95 -27.57 -3.17 -1.77
N ASP A 96 -28.59 -3.40 -0.95
CA ASP A 96 -29.37 -2.37 -0.23
C ASP A 96 -28.57 -1.65 0.87
N ARG A 97 -27.42 -2.21 1.27
CA ARG A 97 -26.52 -1.65 2.27
C ARG A 97 -25.17 -1.23 1.70
N ARG A 98 -25.05 -1.15 0.39
CA ARG A 98 -23.82 -0.79 -0.31
C ARG A 98 -24.08 0.33 -1.31
N GLN A 99 -23.52 1.50 -1.05
CA GLN A 99 -23.44 2.62 -1.97
C GLN A 99 -22.06 2.66 -2.61
N ILE A 100 -21.97 2.85 -3.91
CA ILE A 100 -20.70 3.02 -4.65
C ILE A 100 -20.70 4.45 -5.21
N ILE A 101 -19.69 5.22 -4.85
CA ILE A 101 -19.53 6.62 -5.27
C ILE A 101 -18.19 6.73 -6.01
N VAL A 102 -18.23 7.17 -7.25
CA VAL A 102 -17.03 7.46 -8.03
C VAL A 102 -16.96 8.95 -8.31
N VAL A 103 -15.88 9.57 -7.89
CA VAL A 103 -15.62 10.99 -8.12
C VAL A 103 -14.57 11.12 -9.22
N SER A 104 -14.95 11.70 -10.35
CA SER A 104 -14.04 12.05 -11.44
C SER A 104 -13.39 13.40 -11.16
N ASP A 105 -12.07 13.41 -10.99
CA ASP A 105 -11.26 14.60 -10.70
C ASP A 105 -10.71 15.22 -11.99
N GLY A 106 -11.61 15.81 -12.78
CA GLY A 106 -11.25 16.47 -14.03
C GLY A 106 -10.65 15.52 -15.06
N SER A 107 -11.24 14.32 -15.23
CA SER A 107 -10.80 13.39 -16.25
C SER A 107 -11.02 13.95 -17.66
N THR A 108 -10.05 13.73 -18.54
CA THR A 108 -10.03 14.19 -19.95
C THR A 108 -10.22 13.06 -20.94
N ASP A 109 -10.19 11.81 -20.48
CA ASP A 109 -10.45 10.61 -21.28
C ASP A 109 -11.95 10.19 -21.20
N ALA A 110 -12.27 9.01 -21.71
CA ALA A 110 -13.62 8.44 -21.69
C ALA A 110 -14.10 7.98 -20.29
N THR A 111 -13.49 8.43 -19.20
CA THR A 111 -13.84 8.02 -17.81
C THR A 111 -15.32 8.29 -17.51
N LEU A 112 -15.85 9.47 -17.87
CA LEU A 112 -17.26 9.83 -17.60
C LEU A 112 -18.22 9.00 -18.45
N ASP A 113 -17.88 8.70 -19.70
CA ASP A 113 -18.71 7.86 -20.59
C ASP A 113 -18.79 6.43 -20.08
N VAL A 114 -17.68 5.91 -19.54
CA VAL A 114 -17.67 4.59 -18.86
C VAL A 114 -18.58 4.62 -17.63
N LEU A 115 -18.46 5.64 -16.77
CA LEU A 115 -19.26 5.76 -15.56
C LEU A 115 -20.76 5.88 -15.84
N ALA A 116 -21.15 6.60 -16.89
CA ALA A 116 -22.55 6.74 -17.28
C ALA A 116 -23.24 5.39 -17.54
N ARG A 117 -22.51 4.37 -18.03
CA ARG A 117 -23.05 3.02 -18.28
C ARG A 117 -23.38 2.24 -17.02
N TYR A 118 -22.82 2.64 -15.86
CA TYR A 118 -23.06 1.99 -14.56
C TYR A 118 -24.14 2.69 -13.72
N GLN A 119 -24.71 3.78 -14.19
CA GLN A 119 -25.86 4.41 -13.53
C GLN A 119 -27.12 3.55 -13.75
N PRO A 120 -28.02 3.45 -12.76
CA PRO A 120 -28.01 4.11 -11.44
C PRO A 120 -27.28 3.31 -10.33
N LEU A 121 -26.57 2.23 -10.66
CA LEU A 121 -25.91 1.35 -9.66
C LEU A 121 -24.71 2.04 -8.97
N VAL A 122 -24.17 3.10 -9.60
CA VAL A 122 -23.01 3.87 -9.13
C VAL A 122 -23.37 5.36 -9.13
N ASP A 123 -23.14 6.01 -8.00
CA ASP A 123 -23.23 7.46 -7.87
C ASP A 123 -22.01 8.12 -8.51
N VAL A 124 -22.21 8.97 -9.50
CA VAL A 124 -21.13 9.64 -10.22
C VAL A 124 -21.10 11.12 -9.84
N VAL A 125 -19.93 11.59 -9.44
CA VAL A 125 -19.65 13.01 -9.16
C VAL A 125 -18.56 13.49 -10.10
N ALA A 126 -18.84 14.45 -10.96
CA ALA A 126 -17.84 15.08 -11.81
C ALA A 126 -17.35 16.40 -11.20
N LEU A 127 -16.05 16.55 -11.03
CA LEU A 127 -15.43 17.77 -10.51
C LEU A 127 -14.39 18.32 -11.51
N PRO A 128 -14.10 19.60 -11.46
CA PRO A 128 -12.90 20.14 -12.09
C PRO A 128 -11.64 19.56 -11.41
N PRO A 129 -10.45 19.61 -12.07
CA PRO A 129 -9.22 19.11 -11.49
C PRO A 129 -8.91 19.79 -10.14
N GLY A 130 -8.95 19.03 -9.05
CA GLY A 130 -8.73 19.52 -7.69
C GLY A 130 -7.83 18.64 -6.84
N GLY A 131 -7.47 17.46 -7.36
CA GLY A 131 -6.64 16.48 -6.69
C GLY A 131 -7.42 15.47 -5.83
N LYS A 132 -6.74 14.37 -5.50
CA LYS A 132 -7.35 13.21 -4.82
C LYS A 132 -8.07 13.60 -3.52
N ALA A 133 -7.49 14.51 -2.71
CA ALA A 133 -8.07 14.90 -1.43
C ALA A 133 -9.42 15.60 -1.61
N VAL A 134 -9.54 16.49 -2.60
CA VAL A 134 -10.79 17.19 -2.94
C VAL A 134 -11.84 16.20 -3.43
N ALA A 135 -11.44 15.26 -4.29
CA ALA A 135 -12.32 14.21 -4.79
C ALA A 135 -12.84 13.30 -3.66
N LEU A 136 -11.96 12.89 -2.72
CA LEU A 136 -12.37 12.09 -1.57
C LEU A 136 -13.34 12.86 -0.66
N ASN A 137 -13.09 14.14 -0.39
CA ASN A 137 -14.00 14.98 0.40
C ASN A 137 -15.39 15.05 -0.25
N ALA A 138 -15.46 15.28 -1.55
CA ALA A 138 -16.73 15.32 -2.29
C ALA A 138 -17.46 13.97 -2.26
N GLY A 139 -16.73 12.87 -2.39
CA GLY A 139 -17.29 11.52 -2.27
C GLY A 139 -17.85 11.25 -0.88
N VAL A 140 -17.12 11.62 0.18
CA VAL A 140 -17.61 11.44 1.56
C VAL A 140 -18.82 12.32 1.86
N ALA A 141 -18.88 13.52 1.31
CA ALA A 141 -20.07 14.39 1.44
C ALA A 141 -21.35 13.78 0.82
N ARG A 142 -21.20 12.89 -0.18
CA ARG A 142 -22.31 12.13 -0.79
C ARG A 142 -22.61 10.81 -0.09
N ALA A 143 -21.70 10.37 0.79
CA ALA A 143 -21.83 9.09 1.47
C ALA A 143 -22.99 9.09 2.46
N THR A 144 -23.86 8.08 2.39
CA THR A 144 -25.00 7.88 3.29
C THR A 144 -24.75 6.79 4.31
N GLY A 145 -23.80 5.87 4.03
CA GLY A 145 -23.47 4.75 4.89
C GLY A 145 -22.84 5.17 6.23
N ASP A 146 -22.93 4.27 7.21
CA ASP A 146 -22.32 4.46 8.54
C ASP A 146 -20.78 4.45 8.47
N ILE A 147 -20.27 3.71 7.52
CA ILE A 147 -18.84 3.48 7.30
C ILE A 147 -18.51 3.87 5.86
N VAL A 148 -17.45 4.66 5.70
CA VAL A 148 -16.88 4.99 4.39
C VAL A 148 -15.71 4.07 4.11
N VAL A 149 -15.76 3.38 2.98
CA VAL A 149 -14.67 2.53 2.46
C VAL A 149 -13.94 3.30 1.37
N PHE A 150 -12.67 3.52 1.54
CA PHE A 150 -11.81 4.16 0.55
C PHE A 150 -11.12 3.10 -0.30
N ALA A 151 -11.13 3.31 -1.60
CA ALA A 151 -10.58 2.39 -2.58
C ALA A 151 -10.00 3.14 -3.78
N ASP A 152 -8.95 2.60 -4.37
CA ASP A 152 -8.42 3.11 -5.63
C ASP A 152 -9.09 2.44 -6.85
N ALA A 153 -9.00 3.06 -8.01
CA ALA A 153 -9.63 2.59 -9.25
C ALA A 153 -8.99 1.31 -9.84
N ARG A 154 -7.76 0.96 -9.48
CA ARG A 154 -7.01 -0.12 -10.15
C ARG A 154 -6.97 -1.46 -9.41
N GLN A 155 -7.17 -1.47 -8.08
CA GLN A 155 -7.13 -2.71 -7.30
C GLN A 155 -8.47 -3.43 -7.35
N LEU A 156 -8.43 -4.77 -7.21
CA LEU A 156 -9.63 -5.61 -7.10
C LEU A 156 -9.74 -6.13 -5.67
N PHE A 157 -10.94 -6.16 -5.14
CA PHE A 157 -11.23 -6.68 -3.81
C PHE A 157 -11.52 -8.18 -3.84
N ALA A 158 -11.13 -8.90 -2.79
CA ALA A 158 -11.60 -10.25 -2.54
C ALA A 158 -13.13 -10.25 -2.34
N PRO A 159 -13.82 -11.34 -2.69
CA PRO A 159 -15.29 -11.40 -2.59
C PRO A 159 -15.84 -11.01 -1.21
N ASP A 160 -15.16 -11.38 -0.14
CA ASP A 160 -15.52 -11.16 1.27
C ASP A 160 -14.93 -9.87 1.87
N ALA A 161 -14.16 -9.09 1.11
CA ALA A 161 -13.39 -7.95 1.62
C ALA A 161 -14.23 -6.91 2.37
N LEU A 162 -15.45 -6.60 1.90
CA LEU A 162 -16.31 -5.63 2.57
C LEU A 162 -16.82 -6.14 3.91
N ARG A 163 -17.14 -7.44 4.02
CA ARG A 163 -17.52 -8.06 5.30
C ARG A 163 -16.37 -8.01 6.30
N GLU A 164 -15.18 -8.36 5.84
CA GLU A 164 -13.98 -8.33 6.66
C GLU A 164 -13.57 -6.91 7.09
N LEU A 165 -13.81 -5.88 6.25
CA LEU A 165 -13.63 -4.48 6.66
C LEU A 165 -14.68 -4.05 7.69
N ALA A 166 -15.94 -4.48 7.55
CA ALA A 166 -17.03 -4.06 8.41
C ALA A 166 -17.02 -4.76 9.79
N ALA A 167 -16.60 -6.01 9.86
CA ALA A 167 -16.67 -6.82 11.07
C ALA A 167 -16.00 -6.20 12.32
N PRO A 168 -14.79 -5.60 12.26
CA PRO A 168 -14.17 -5.01 13.43
C PRO A 168 -14.92 -3.81 14.03
N PHE A 169 -15.79 -3.13 13.26
CA PHE A 169 -16.57 -2.00 13.76
C PHE A 169 -17.66 -2.39 14.78
N GLY A 170 -17.90 -3.69 15.00
CA GLY A 170 -18.66 -4.17 16.15
C GLY A 170 -18.07 -3.72 17.49
N ASP A 171 -16.76 -3.53 17.57
CA ASP A 171 -16.10 -2.85 18.70
C ASP A 171 -16.22 -1.32 18.52
N ARG A 172 -16.95 -0.66 19.44
CA ARG A 172 -17.17 0.80 19.39
C ARG A 172 -15.87 1.60 19.53
N SER A 173 -14.81 1.03 20.07
CA SER A 173 -13.51 1.68 20.19
C SER A 173 -12.77 1.77 18.84
N ILE A 174 -13.23 1.04 17.82
CA ILE A 174 -12.61 1.05 16.49
C ILE A 174 -13.25 2.12 15.63
N GLY A 175 -12.41 3.05 15.19
CA GLY A 175 -12.79 4.14 14.30
C GLY A 175 -12.39 3.91 12.85
N ALA A 176 -11.36 3.09 12.59
CA ALA A 176 -10.95 2.74 11.24
C ALA A 176 -10.36 1.31 11.16
N VAL A 177 -10.47 0.73 9.97
CA VAL A 177 -9.97 -0.62 9.65
C VAL A 177 -9.18 -0.53 8.35
N THR A 178 -7.96 -1.06 8.33
CA THR A 178 -7.16 -1.18 7.11
C THR A 178 -7.03 -2.63 6.68
N GLY A 179 -7.19 -2.88 5.40
CA GLY A 179 -6.99 -4.20 4.80
C GLY A 179 -5.56 -4.43 4.31
N GLU A 180 -5.38 -5.58 3.69
CA GLU A 180 -4.12 -6.05 3.11
C GLU A 180 -4.12 -5.86 1.60
N LEU A 181 -3.02 -5.34 1.06
CA LEU A 181 -2.75 -5.31 -0.38
C LEU A 181 -1.81 -6.46 -0.74
N LEU A 182 -2.26 -7.32 -1.64
CA LEU A 182 -1.49 -8.43 -2.19
C LEU A 182 -1.05 -8.10 -3.62
N LEU A 183 0.23 -8.35 -3.92
CA LEU A 183 0.79 -8.09 -5.25
C LEU A 183 0.85 -9.40 -6.06
N ASP A 184 0.24 -9.39 -7.20
CA ASP A 184 0.25 -10.23 -8.42
C ASP A 184 0.42 -11.77 -8.40
N ALA A 185 1.02 -12.40 -7.40
CA ALA A 185 1.19 -13.85 -7.39
C ALA A 185 -0.07 -14.63 -7.00
N GLU A 186 -1.10 -13.94 -6.46
CA GLU A 186 -2.25 -14.57 -5.79
C GLU A 186 -3.63 -14.05 -6.25
N SER A 187 -3.72 -13.40 -7.42
CA SER A 187 -5.02 -12.90 -7.95
C SER A 187 -6.01 -14.04 -8.18
N PRO A 188 -7.26 -13.96 -7.66
CA PRO A 188 -8.27 -15.00 -7.83
C PRO A 188 -8.63 -15.28 -9.31
N CYS A 189 -8.45 -14.32 -10.21
CA CYS A 189 -8.69 -14.48 -11.65
C CYS A 189 -7.81 -15.52 -12.36
N ARG A 190 -6.77 -16.09 -11.69
CA ARG A 190 -5.97 -17.18 -12.27
C ARG A 190 -6.54 -18.57 -12.05
N ARG A 191 -7.60 -18.72 -11.26
CA ARG A 191 -8.21 -20.05 -10.99
C ARG A 191 -9.27 -20.49 -12.00
N THR A 192 -9.69 -19.63 -12.93
CA THR A 192 -10.50 -20.09 -14.06
C THR A 192 -9.56 -20.54 -15.16
N GLY A 193 -9.31 -21.86 -15.16
CA GLY A 193 -8.30 -22.54 -15.95
C GLY A 193 -8.46 -22.35 -17.47
N THR A 194 -7.50 -21.68 -18.04
CA THR A 194 -7.00 -22.02 -19.35
C THR A 194 -5.47 -22.05 -19.25
N ASP A 195 -4.94 -23.26 -19.20
CA ASP A 195 -3.52 -23.54 -19.16
C ASP A 195 -2.84 -22.90 -20.38
N ARG A 196 -2.08 -21.82 -20.14
CA ARG A 196 -1.27 -21.15 -21.17
C ARG A 196 -0.28 -22.10 -21.90
N ARG A 197 -0.03 -23.29 -21.35
CA ARG A 197 0.83 -24.29 -22.00
C ARG A 197 0.21 -24.89 -23.25
N THR A 198 -1.12 -24.88 -23.36
CA THR A 198 -1.84 -25.41 -24.55
C THR A 198 -1.92 -24.40 -25.69
N VAL A 199 -1.92 -23.09 -25.42
CA VAL A 199 -2.03 -22.04 -26.46
C VAL A 199 -0.70 -21.83 -27.20
N VAL A 200 0.45 -21.91 -26.51
CA VAL A 200 1.77 -21.72 -27.10
C VAL A 200 2.16 -22.89 -28.04
N ARG A 201 1.62 -24.09 -27.84
CA ARG A 201 1.90 -25.26 -28.72
C ARG A 201 1.20 -25.21 -30.08
N ARG A 202 0.14 -24.40 -30.22
CA ARG A 202 -0.60 -24.30 -31.52
C ARG A 202 -0.09 -23.21 -32.45
N ALA A 203 0.73 -22.28 -31.99
CA ALA A 203 1.23 -21.15 -32.80
C ALA A 203 2.66 -21.36 -33.27
N GLY A 204 3.08 -22.48 -33.72
CA GLY A 204 4.30 -22.86 -34.47
C GLY A 204 5.46 -21.86 -34.66
N VAL A 205 5.68 -20.90 -33.77
CA VAL A 205 6.73 -19.89 -33.85
C VAL A 205 8.05 -20.45 -33.30
N ARG A 206 8.99 -20.74 -34.17
CA ARG A 206 10.39 -21.04 -33.80
C ARG A 206 11.02 -19.78 -33.20
N THR A 207 11.15 -19.71 -31.88
CA THR A 207 11.96 -18.68 -31.23
C THR A 207 13.42 -19.11 -31.14
N ASP A 208 14.31 -18.23 -31.58
CA ASP A 208 15.76 -18.45 -31.61
C ASP A 208 16.33 -18.65 -30.20
N ARG A 209 17.37 -19.49 -30.06
CA ARG A 209 18.01 -19.84 -28.76
C ARG A 209 18.68 -18.66 -28.03
N THR A 210 19.03 -17.61 -28.78
CA THR A 210 19.64 -16.38 -28.22
C THR A 210 18.63 -15.51 -27.46
N ASP A 211 17.39 -15.49 -27.89
CA ASP A 211 16.33 -14.70 -27.26
C ASP A 211 15.86 -15.29 -25.91
N ARG A 212 15.89 -16.63 -25.79
CA ARG A 212 15.55 -17.32 -24.52
C ARG A 212 16.52 -17.01 -23.38
N ARG A 213 17.83 -16.84 -23.65
CA ARG A 213 18.81 -16.51 -22.60
C ARG A 213 18.71 -15.06 -22.13
N ALA A 214 18.31 -14.15 -23.00
CA ALA A 214 18.06 -12.76 -22.64
C ALA A 214 16.76 -12.61 -21.80
N ASP A 215 15.72 -13.36 -22.17
CA ASP A 215 14.45 -13.40 -21.41
C ASP A 215 14.61 -14.09 -20.05
N ASP A 216 15.37 -15.17 -19.93
CA ASP A 216 15.67 -15.84 -18.67
C ASP A 216 16.50 -14.96 -17.72
N ARG A 217 17.44 -14.14 -18.24
CA ARG A 217 18.14 -13.15 -17.42
C ARG A 217 17.25 -12.02 -16.96
N ARG A 218 16.34 -11.53 -17.81
CA ARG A 218 15.36 -10.51 -17.45
C ARG A 218 14.34 -11.01 -16.41
N LEU A 219 13.89 -12.24 -16.55
CA LEU A 219 13.03 -12.92 -15.57
C LEU A 219 13.73 -13.10 -14.22
N ARG A 220 15.02 -13.51 -14.19
CA ARG A 220 15.79 -13.64 -12.95
C ARG A 220 16.07 -12.31 -12.26
N LEU A 221 16.41 -11.25 -13.02
CA LEU A 221 16.58 -9.90 -12.44
C LEU A 221 15.25 -9.33 -11.91
N ARG A 222 14.13 -9.58 -12.59
CA ARG A 222 12.80 -9.23 -12.11
C ARG A 222 12.41 -9.99 -10.85
N SER A 223 12.80 -11.27 -10.72
CA SER A 223 12.54 -12.06 -9.50
C SER A 223 13.30 -11.50 -8.30
N THR A 224 14.56 -11.10 -8.44
CA THR A 224 15.40 -10.62 -7.33
C THR A 224 14.91 -9.29 -6.76
N ILE A 225 14.43 -8.37 -7.62
CA ILE A 225 13.84 -7.09 -7.19
C ILE A 225 12.48 -7.35 -6.54
N ALA A 226 11.67 -8.24 -7.12
CA ALA A 226 10.37 -8.62 -6.57
C ALA A 226 10.52 -9.33 -5.21
N ASP A 227 11.55 -10.15 -5.02
CA ASP A 227 11.84 -10.83 -3.76
C ASP A 227 12.27 -9.84 -2.66
N GLY A 228 13.10 -8.86 -2.98
CA GLY A 228 13.51 -7.81 -2.04
C GLY A 228 12.34 -6.91 -1.63
N VAL A 229 11.49 -6.53 -2.57
CA VAL A 229 10.23 -5.81 -2.31
C VAL A 229 9.31 -6.70 -1.47
N GLY A 230 9.22 -8.01 -1.76
CA GLY A 230 8.40 -8.97 -1.03
C GLY A 230 8.81 -9.11 0.45
N LEU A 231 10.12 -9.13 0.76
CA LEU A 231 10.62 -9.17 2.14
C LEU A 231 10.26 -7.89 2.92
N TYR A 232 10.43 -6.73 2.30
CA TYR A 232 10.04 -5.45 2.91
C TYR A 232 8.52 -5.40 3.20
N TRP A 233 7.68 -5.85 2.27
CA TRP A 233 6.24 -5.93 2.45
C TRP A 233 5.83 -6.89 3.59
N LYS A 234 6.48 -8.05 3.68
CA LYS A 234 6.28 -9.00 4.80
C LYS A 234 6.65 -8.37 6.14
N TYR A 235 7.75 -7.64 6.19
CA TYR A 235 8.19 -6.91 7.38
C TYR A 235 7.18 -5.82 7.78
N GLU A 236 6.73 -4.98 6.83
CA GLU A 236 5.71 -3.96 7.07
C GLU A 236 4.38 -4.54 7.53
N LYS A 237 3.93 -5.61 6.89
CA LYS A 237 2.72 -6.34 7.31
C LYS A 237 2.82 -6.81 8.76
N GLN A 238 3.96 -7.43 9.12
CA GLN A 238 4.18 -7.90 10.49
C GLN A 238 4.17 -6.75 11.49
N LEU A 239 4.77 -5.62 11.13
CA LEU A 239 4.83 -4.43 11.98
C LEU A 239 3.42 -3.85 12.21
N ARG A 240 2.62 -3.67 11.15
CA ARG A 240 1.22 -3.23 11.25
C ARG A 240 0.37 -4.16 12.11
N LYS A 241 0.57 -5.49 11.98
CA LYS A 241 -0.12 -6.49 12.80
C LYS A 241 0.20 -6.31 14.29
N LEU A 242 1.47 -6.15 14.62
CA LEU A 242 1.92 -5.91 16.00
C LEU A 242 1.39 -4.58 16.55
N GLU A 243 1.48 -3.49 15.79
CA GLU A 243 0.94 -2.18 16.17
C GLU A 243 -0.56 -2.24 16.42
N SER A 244 -1.32 -2.88 15.54
CA SER A 244 -2.75 -3.12 15.69
C SER A 244 -3.08 -3.93 16.95
N THR A 245 -2.24 -4.90 17.32
CA THR A 245 -2.41 -5.73 18.53
C THR A 245 -2.16 -4.94 19.81
N VAL A 246 -1.18 -4.03 19.79
CA VAL A 246 -0.80 -3.23 20.97
C VAL A 246 -1.71 -2.02 21.17
N ALA A 247 -2.01 -1.31 20.09
CA ALA A 247 -2.83 -0.09 20.14
C ALA A 247 -3.53 0.17 18.80
N SER A 248 -2.85 0.83 17.85
CA SER A 248 -3.36 1.19 16.53
C SER A 248 -2.23 1.16 15.50
N THR A 249 -2.57 0.88 14.24
CA THR A 249 -1.65 1.10 13.11
C THR A 249 -1.44 2.59 12.89
N LEU A 250 -0.29 2.95 12.34
CA LEU A 250 0.10 4.35 12.10
C LEU A 250 -0.27 4.85 10.68
N GLY A 251 -1.29 4.28 10.11
CA GLY A 251 -1.79 4.58 8.78
C GLY A 251 -2.53 3.39 8.22
N ALA A 252 -3.11 3.57 7.06
CA ALA A 252 -3.86 2.55 6.34
C ALA A 252 -3.14 2.15 5.04
N THR A 253 -3.66 1.14 4.39
CA THR A 253 -3.34 0.79 3.00
C THR A 253 -4.29 1.58 2.11
N GLY A 254 -3.80 2.59 1.39
CA GLY A 254 -4.63 3.47 0.57
C GLY A 254 -5.54 2.76 -0.44
N ALA A 255 -5.16 1.53 -0.83
CA ALA A 255 -5.95 0.69 -1.72
C ALA A 255 -7.22 0.10 -1.09
N ILE A 256 -7.24 -0.07 0.25
CA ILE A 256 -8.35 -0.71 0.97
C ILE A 256 -8.33 -0.33 2.46
N TYR A 257 -9.19 0.61 2.85
CA TYR A 257 -9.43 0.93 4.26
C TYR A 257 -10.83 1.50 4.45
N ALA A 258 -11.31 1.44 5.68
CA ALA A 258 -12.63 1.91 6.06
C ALA A 258 -12.55 2.77 7.32
N VAL A 259 -13.45 3.76 7.42
CA VAL A 259 -13.53 4.72 8.54
C VAL A 259 -14.99 4.92 8.92
N ARG A 260 -15.32 5.03 10.21
CA ARG A 260 -16.63 5.52 10.61
C ARG A 260 -16.87 6.90 10.01
N ARG A 261 -17.97 7.07 9.26
CA ARG A 261 -18.27 8.33 8.58
C ARG A 261 -18.28 9.52 9.54
N SER A 262 -18.79 9.34 10.75
CA SER A 262 -18.82 10.39 11.79
C SER A 262 -17.43 10.83 12.29
N LEU A 263 -16.38 10.06 12.04
CA LEU A 263 -15.01 10.37 12.44
C LEU A 263 -14.16 10.94 11.29
N TYR A 264 -14.70 10.95 10.09
CA TYR A 264 -14.02 11.55 8.95
C TYR A 264 -13.95 13.07 9.10
N LYS A 265 -12.76 13.61 8.92
CA LYS A 265 -12.54 15.07 8.85
C LYS A 265 -12.04 15.41 7.46
N PRO A 266 -12.63 16.45 6.80
CA PRO A 266 -12.21 16.86 5.48
C PRO A 266 -10.69 17.04 5.39
N LEU A 267 -10.13 16.57 4.29
CA LEU A 267 -8.70 16.66 4.01
C LEU A 267 -8.37 18.03 3.43
N PRO A 268 -7.25 18.67 3.80
CA PRO A 268 -6.70 19.78 3.03
C PRO A 268 -6.50 19.38 1.56
N ALA A 269 -6.72 20.32 0.63
CA ALA A 269 -6.70 20.02 -0.80
C ALA A 269 -5.35 19.47 -1.30
N ASP A 270 -4.26 19.92 -0.69
CA ASP A 270 -2.88 19.54 -0.99
C ASP A 270 -2.38 18.24 -0.31
N THR A 271 -3.27 17.53 0.41
CA THR A 271 -2.89 16.32 1.15
C THR A 271 -2.33 15.24 0.22
N ILE A 272 -1.09 14.83 0.47
CA ILE A 272 -0.38 13.81 -0.31
C ILE A 272 -0.73 12.40 0.18
N LEU A 273 -0.81 12.17 1.50
CA LEU A 273 -1.08 10.89 2.13
C LEU A 273 -2.39 10.91 2.91
N ASP A 274 -3.50 10.76 2.20
CA ASP A 274 -4.84 10.62 2.76
C ASP A 274 -4.95 9.37 3.67
N ASP A 275 -4.27 8.30 3.28
CA ASP A 275 -4.21 7.01 3.96
C ASP A 275 -3.36 7.01 5.26
N VAL A 276 -2.66 8.09 5.55
CA VAL A 276 -2.00 8.32 6.84
C VAL A 276 -2.75 9.38 7.64
N LEU A 277 -3.11 10.51 7.04
CA LEU A 277 -3.72 11.64 7.75
C LEU A 277 -5.09 11.27 8.34
N THR A 278 -5.96 10.61 7.55
CA THR A 278 -7.31 10.22 8.01
C THR A 278 -7.25 9.24 9.19
N PRO A 279 -6.52 8.10 9.13
CA PRO A 279 -6.39 7.20 10.27
C PRO A 279 -5.74 7.84 11.49
N MET A 280 -4.74 8.70 11.31
CA MET A 280 -4.09 9.35 12.46
C MET A 280 -5.02 10.37 13.14
N ARG A 281 -5.90 11.07 12.39
CA ARG A 281 -6.95 11.91 12.98
C ARG A 281 -7.99 11.09 13.77
N VAL A 282 -8.29 9.88 13.31
CA VAL A 282 -9.14 8.93 14.06
C VAL A 282 -8.48 8.54 15.38
N VAL A 283 -7.16 8.25 15.37
CA VAL A 283 -6.39 7.94 16.58
C VAL A 283 -6.36 9.12 17.55
N LEU A 284 -6.13 10.34 17.05
CA LEU A 284 -6.18 11.57 17.85
C LEU A 284 -7.58 11.85 18.44
N GLY A 285 -8.62 11.31 17.83
CA GLY A 285 -9.99 11.32 18.34
C GLY A 285 -10.26 10.28 19.45
N GLY A 286 -9.25 9.51 19.86
CA GLY A 286 -9.37 8.48 20.91
C GLY A 286 -9.83 7.11 20.42
N TYR A 287 -9.98 6.91 19.10
CA TYR A 287 -10.38 5.64 18.52
C TYR A 287 -9.19 4.83 18.04
N ARG A 288 -9.38 3.52 17.88
CA ARG A 288 -8.36 2.63 17.36
C ARG A 288 -8.46 2.49 15.84
N VAL A 289 -7.29 2.33 15.22
CA VAL A 289 -7.14 1.91 13.82
C VAL A 289 -6.55 0.51 13.80
N VAL A 290 -7.25 -0.46 13.24
CA VAL A 290 -6.84 -1.87 13.28
C VAL A 290 -6.55 -2.42 11.90
N PHE A 291 -5.65 -3.39 11.83
CA PHE A 291 -5.31 -4.10 10.61
C PHE A 291 -6.04 -5.45 10.55
N ASN A 292 -6.82 -5.68 9.49
CA ASN A 292 -7.44 -6.95 9.21
C ASN A 292 -6.84 -7.58 7.94
N GLU A 293 -6.02 -8.62 8.11
CA GLU A 293 -5.37 -9.33 7.01
C GLU A 293 -6.33 -10.15 6.13
N ARG A 294 -7.60 -10.32 6.54
CA ARG A 294 -8.63 -11.00 5.75
C ARG A 294 -9.29 -10.06 4.75
N ALA A 295 -9.35 -8.77 5.05
CA ALA A 295 -9.83 -7.76 4.12
C ALA A 295 -8.78 -7.53 3.02
N ARG A 296 -8.90 -8.22 1.89
CA ARG A 296 -7.86 -8.29 0.86
C ARG A 296 -8.19 -7.49 -0.38
N ALA A 297 -7.19 -6.77 -0.87
CA ALA A 297 -7.18 -6.18 -2.20
C ALA A 297 -6.00 -6.73 -3.00
N TYR A 298 -6.17 -6.86 -4.31
CA TYR A 298 -5.17 -7.38 -5.23
C TYR A 298 -4.72 -6.28 -6.18
N ASP A 299 -3.41 -6.15 -6.39
CA ASP A 299 -2.82 -5.21 -7.36
C ASP A 299 -1.76 -5.91 -8.19
N ARG A 300 -1.49 -5.40 -9.37
CA ARG A 300 -0.35 -5.84 -10.18
C ARG A 300 0.90 -5.15 -9.69
N ALA A 301 2.00 -5.90 -9.56
CA ALA A 301 3.28 -5.31 -9.22
C ALA A 301 3.66 -4.23 -10.24
N ALA A 302 4.24 -3.11 -9.76
CA ALA A 302 4.68 -2.03 -10.62
C ALA A 302 5.70 -2.58 -11.64
N ALA A 303 5.41 -2.39 -12.94
CA ALA A 303 6.26 -2.90 -14.01
C ALA A 303 7.57 -2.12 -14.17
N ASN A 304 7.71 -0.95 -13.50
CA ASN A 304 8.80 -0.02 -13.76
C ASN A 304 9.36 0.60 -12.46
N ALA A 305 10.69 0.61 -12.31
CA ALA A 305 11.41 1.16 -11.17
C ALA A 305 11.21 2.69 -11.00
N ASP A 306 10.96 3.44 -12.09
CA ASP A 306 10.65 4.88 -12.02
C ASP A 306 9.35 5.16 -11.28
N THR A 307 8.35 4.35 -11.55
CA THR A 307 7.05 4.46 -10.86
C THR A 307 7.23 4.21 -9.37
N GLU A 308 8.07 3.24 -9.01
CA GLU A 308 8.36 2.94 -7.60
C GLU A 308 9.21 4.05 -6.94
N ALA A 309 10.19 4.62 -7.64
CA ALA A 309 10.98 5.74 -7.15
C ALA A 309 10.11 6.99 -6.90
N ARG A 310 9.27 7.37 -7.86
CA ARG A 310 8.31 8.49 -7.69
C ARG A 310 7.35 8.24 -6.54
N ARG A 311 6.88 7.01 -6.38
CA ARG A 311 6.02 6.61 -5.26
C ARG A 311 6.73 6.76 -3.92
N LYS A 312 8.00 6.37 -3.80
CA LYS A 312 8.81 6.52 -2.59
C LYS A 312 9.06 7.99 -2.26
N ILE A 313 9.41 8.82 -3.26
CA ILE A 313 9.60 10.27 -3.08
C ILE A 313 8.30 10.91 -2.58
N ARG A 314 7.17 10.61 -3.23
CA ARG A 314 5.85 11.09 -2.81
C ARG A 314 5.52 10.67 -1.37
N THR A 315 5.77 9.41 -1.02
CA THR A 315 5.53 8.90 0.33
C THR A 315 6.41 9.60 1.37
N LEU A 316 7.67 9.86 1.04
CA LEU A 316 8.60 10.57 1.92
C LEU A 316 8.14 12.03 2.14
N ALA A 317 7.87 12.76 1.05
CA ALA A 317 7.36 14.13 1.10
C ALA A 317 6.05 14.23 1.90
N GLY A 318 5.13 13.29 1.67
CA GLY A 318 3.87 13.24 2.41
C GLY A 318 4.03 12.96 3.90
N ASN A 319 5.02 12.16 4.31
CA ASN A 319 5.28 11.96 5.75
C ASN A 319 5.81 13.25 6.41
N TYR A 320 6.62 14.07 5.73
CA TYR A 320 7.00 15.40 6.23
C TYR A 320 5.80 16.35 6.27
N GLN A 321 4.97 16.34 5.22
CA GLN A 321 3.76 17.17 5.17
C GLN A 321 2.81 16.87 6.34
N ILE A 322 2.66 15.62 6.74
CA ILE A 322 1.79 15.24 7.87
C ILE A 322 2.22 15.90 9.18
N LEU A 323 3.52 16.13 9.40
CA LEU A 323 4.02 16.82 10.58
C LEU A 323 3.53 18.28 10.64
N SER A 324 3.40 18.93 9.48
CA SER A 324 2.85 20.28 9.38
C SER A 324 1.33 20.31 9.47
N LEU A 325 0.64 19.35 8.84
CA LEU A 325 -0.82 19.29 8.83
C LEU A 325 -1.42 18.87 10.18
N GLU A 326 -0.67 18.06 10.96
CA GLU A 326 -1.17 17.53 12.23
C GLU A 326 -0.08 17.49 13.30
N PRO A 327 0.42 18.67 13.76
CA PRO A 327 1.53 18.75 14.72
C PRO A 327 1.21 18.11 16.08
N ARG A 328 -0.08 17.89 16.39
CA ARG A 328 -0.51 17.17 17.60
C ARG A 328 0.02 15.74 17.67
N LEU A 329 0.42 15.15 16.53
CA LEU A 329 1.06 13.82 16.49
C LEU A 329 2.40 13.78 17.21
N LEU A 330 3.07 14.92 17.36
CA LEU A 330 4.34 15.05 18.09
C LEU A 330 4.18 15.18 19.61
N LEU A 331 2.96 15.41 20.10
CA LEU A 331 2.69 15.70 21.50
C LEU A 331 2.30 14.40 22.24
N PRO A 332 3.10 13.93 23.22
CA PRO A 332 2.83 12.66 23.92
C PRO A 332 1.49 12.65 24.68
N TRP A 333 1.02 13.81 25.17
CA TRP A 333 -0.27 13.95 25.86
C TRP A 333 -1.48 14.08 24.94
N LYS A 334 -1.28 14.26 23.64
CA LYS A 334 -2.35 14.33 22.63
C LYS A 334 -2.45 13.06 21.77
N ASN A 335 -1.32 12.39 21.57
CA ASN A 335 -1.22 11.24 20.69
C ASN A 335 -1.11 9.93 21.49
N PRO A 336 -2.17 9.12 21.59
CA PRO A 336 -2.14 7.87 22.35
C PRO A 336 -1.18 6.81 21.78
N VAL A 337 -0.71 6.97 20.55
CA VAL A 337 0.29 6.12 19.89
C VAL A 337 1.61 6.88 19.64
N TRP A 338 1.88 7.89 20.47
CA TRP A 338 3.06 8.76 20.30
C TRP A 338 4.36 7.97 20.23
N PHE A 339 4.55 7.00 21.09
CA PHE A 339 5.76 6.17 21.12
C PHE A 339 5.94 5.39 19.82
N GLN A 340 4.88 4.76 19.32
CA GLN A 340 4.91 4.05 18.03
C GLN A 340 5.16 5.03 16.87
N TYR A 341 4.52 6.20 16.90
CA TYR A 341 4.67 7.21 15.87
C TYR A 341 6.11 7.74 15.81
N LEU A 342 6.70 8.04 16.95
CA LEU A 342 8.10 8.47 17.07
C LEU A 342 9.05 7.38 16.57
N SER A 343 8.89 6.14 17.04
CA SER A 343 9.81 5.04 16.70
C SER A 343 9.71 4.57 15.26
N HIS A 344 8.50 4.46 14.72
CA HIS A 344 8.28 3.93 13.37
C HIS A 344 8.31 5.04 12.32
N LYS A 345 7.42 6.04 12.41
CA LYS A 345 7.29 7.06 11.36
C LYS A 345 8.45 8.06 11.39
N LEU A 346 8.66 8.73 12.52
CA LEU A 346 9.75 9.70 12.65
C LEU A 346 11.12 9.04 12.66
N GLY A 347 11.26 7.88 13.32
CA GLY A 347 12.51 7.13 13.32
C GLY A 347 12.99 6.85 11.91
N ARG A 348 12.11 6.41 11.01
CA ARG A 348 12.48 6.18 9.59
C ARG A 348 12.83 7.45 8.83
N LEU A 349 12.18 8.57 9.12
CA LEU A 349 12.57 9.86 8.54
C LEU A 349 13.95 10.32 9.04
N ALA A 350 14.35 9.92 10.25
CA ALA A 350 15.65 10.26 10.82
C ALA A 350 16.80 9.36 10.30
N VAL A 351 16.50 8.15 9.79
CA VAL A 351 17.53 7.19 9.33
C VAL A 351 18.48 7.77 8.28
N PRO A 352 18.05 8.47 7.22
CA PRO A 352 19.00 9.06 6.25
C PRO A 352 20.00 10.01 6.91
N TYR A 353 19.55 10.84 7.86
CA TYR A 353 20.42 11.76 8.59
C TYR A 353 21.38 11.01 9.51
N ALA A 354 20.93 9.95 10.18
CA ALA A 354 21.79 9.09 10.98
C ALA A 354 22.85 8.39 10.10
N MET A 355 22.50 7.91 8.90
CA MET A 355 23.44 7.35 7.94
C MET A 355 24.49 8.35 7.47
N MET A 356 24.10 9.60 7.21
CA MET A 356 25.04 10.69 6.91
C MET A 356 25.97 10.97 8.09
N THR A 357 25.44 11.01 9.31
CA THR A 357 26.25 11.21 10.52
C THR A 357 27.25 10.07 10.73
N ILE A 358 26.85 8.81 10.52
CA ILE A 358 27.76 7.65 10.55
C ILE A 358 28.87 7.83 9.50
N PHE A 359 28.53 8.25 8.28
CA PHE A 359 29.48 8.42 7.19
C PHE A 359 30.55 9.50 7.54
N PHE A 360 30.12 10.70 7.90
CA PHE A 360 31.05 11.79 8.20
C PHE A 360 31.86 11.53 9.47
N SER A 361 31.25 10.94 10.50
CA SER A 361 31.99 10.58 11.71
C SER A 361 33.00 9.45 11.45
N SER A 362 32.69 8.50 10.54
CA SER A 362 33.63 7.46 10.13
C SER A 362 34.85 8.03 9.43
N ILE A 363 34.71 9.04 8.56
CA ILE A 363 35.83 9.70 7.91
C ILE A 363 36.77 10.29 8.97
N VAL A 364 36.25 11.08 9.91
CA VAL A 364 37.05 11.71 10.95
C VAL A 364 37.73 10.68 11.86
N LEU A 365 36.98 9.66 12.29
CA LEU A 365 37.52 8.64 13.19
C LEU A 365 38.55 7.71 12.52
N ALA A 366 38.36 7.40 11.22
CA ALA A 366 39.32 6.62 10.45
C ALA A 366 40.62 7.40 10.20
N ALA A 367 40.53 8.72 10.01
CA ALA A 367 41.72 9.59 9.89
C ALA A 367 42.56 9.62 11.19
N VAL A 368 41.92 9.54 12.36
CA VAL A 368 42.58 9.53 13.67
C VAL A 368 43.05 8.15 14.08
N ALA A 369 42.22 7.14 13.91
CA ALA A 369 42.50 5.77 14.36
C ALA A 369 43.20 4.86 13.32
N GLY A 370 43.38 5.37 12.10
CA GLY A 370 43.96 4.65 10.98
C GLY A 370 42.93 3.88 10.14
N PRO A 371 43.27 3.61 8.84
CA PRO A 371 42.35 2.98 7.88
C PRO A 371 42.00 1.52 8.21
N ILE A 372 42.85 0.82 8.96
CA ILE A 372 42.64 -0.59 9.37
C ILE A 372 41.79 -0.67 10.66
N SER A 373 41.37 0.45 11.22
CA SER A 373 40.50 0.50 12.39
C SER A 373 39.07 0.06 12.07
N PHE A 374 38.27 -0.23 13.12
CA PHE A 374 36.84 -0.47 13.00
C PHE A 374 36.13 0.63 12.21
N TYR A 375 36.49 1.88 12.42
CA TYR A 375 35.89 3.04 11.73
C TYR A 375 36.29 3.10 10.25
N GLY A 376 37.54 2.69 9.92
CA GLY A 376 37.98 2.54 8.55
C GLY A 376 37.21 1.43 7.81
N ALA A 377 36.99 0.29 8.47
CA ALA A 377 36.16 -0.78 7.93
C ALA A 377 34.69 -0.34 7.73
N ALA A 378 34.12 0.39 8.69
CA ALA A 378 32.76 0.93 8.58
C ALA A 378 32.64 1.93 7.42
N LEU A 379 33.63 2.81 7.24
CA LEU A 379 33.70 3.75 6.11
C LEU A 379 33.79 3.03 4.78
N THR A 380 34.69 2.03 4.68
CA THR A 380 34.84 1.22 3.46
C THR A 380 33.53 0.50 3.10
N GLY A 381 32.88 -0.11 4.08
CA GLY A 381 31.57 -0.77 3.88
C GLY A 381 30.49 0.19 3.37
N GLN A 382 30.41 1.41 3.92
CA GLN A 382 29.48 2.43 3.45
C GLN A 382 29.80 2.93 2.04
N VAL A 383 31.07 3.18 1.75
CA VAL A 383 31.51 3.61 0.40
C VAL A 383 31.16 2.53 -0.62
N MET A 384 31.49 1.26 -0.33
CA MET A 384 31.13 0.15 -1.21
C MET A 384 29.61 0.04 -1.41
N PHE A 385 28.82 0.21 -0.36
CA PHE A 385 27.36 0.19 -0.47
C PHE A 385 26.84 1.30 -1.39
N TYR A 386 27.35 2.53 -1.25
CA TYR A 386 26.93 3.64 -2.11
C TYR A 386 27.42 3.49 -3.55
N LEU A 387 28.63 2.97 -3.76
CA LEU A 387 29.15 2.65 -5.10
C LEU A 387 28.30 1.57 -5.79
N LEU A 388 27.97 0.49 -5.11
CA LEU A 388 27.10 -0.57 -5.63
C LEU A 388 25.70 -0.04 -5.98
N ALA A 389 25.14 0.82 -5.13
CA ALA A 389 23.86 1.48 -5.41
C ALA A 389 23.96 2.41 -6.64
N GLY A 390 25.06 3.14 -6.78
CA GLY A 390 25.36 3.99 -7.95
C GLY A 390 25.49 3.16 -9.24
N VAL A 391 26.24 2.07 -9.18
CA VAL A 391 26.38 1.13 -10.32
C VAL A 391 25.02 0.57 -10.72
N GLY A 392 24.20 0.14 -9.76
CA GLY A 392 22.84 -0.30 -10.02
C GLY A 392 21.98 0.75 -10.72
N ALA A 393 22.03 1.99 -10.27
CA ALA A 393 21.33 3.11 -10.88
C ALA A 393 21.80 3.38 -12.33
N VAL A 394 23.11 3.36 -12.58
CA VAL A 394 23.69 3.54 -13.92
C VAL A 394 23.27 2.41 -14.86
N LEU A 395 23.36 1.15 -14.41
CA LEU A 395 22.95 0.00 -15.20
C LEU A 395 21.46 0.08 -15.59
N GLU A 396 20.63 0.54 -14.67
CA GLU A 396 19.22 0.74 -14.95
C GLU A 396 18.97 1.86 -15.96
N LEU A 397 19.67 2.99 -15.84
CA LEU A 397 19.61 4.10 -16.81
C LEU A 397 20.02 3.64 -18.21
N VAL A 398 21.10 2.85 -18.32
CA VAL A 398 21.56 2.28 -19.59
C VAL A 398 20.53 1.32 -20.18
N ALA A 399 19.96 0.45 -19.35
CA ALA A 399 18.92 -0.49 -19.78
C ALA A 399 17.67 0.25 -20.32
N ARG A 400 17.27 1.35 -19.68
CA ARG A 400 16.15 2.20 -20.12
C ARG A 400 16.44 2.83 -21.47
N ARG A 401 17.58 3.50 -21.63
CA ARG A 401 17.96 4.13 -22.92
C ARG A 401 17.98 3.12 -24.07
N ARG A 402 18.35 1.86 -23.79
CA ARG A 402 18.29 0.79 -24.80
C ARG A 402 16.86 0.40 -25.15
N ALA A 403 15.97 0.29 -24.15
CA ALA A 403 14.56 -0.04 -24.36
C ALA A 403 13.84 1.05 -25.15
N ASP A 404 14.10 2.32 -24.85
CA ASP A 404 13.52 3.47 -25.56
C ASP A 404 13.97 3.49 -27.03
N ARG A 405 15.25 3.26 -27.31
CA ARG A 405 15.77 3.15 -28.70
C ARG A 405 15.15 2.01 -29.50
N VAL A 406 14.92 0.85 -28.85
CA VAL A 406 14.26 -0.29 -29.52
C VAL A 406 12.80 0.02 -29.81
N SER A 407 12.10 0.70 -28.90
CA SER A 407 10.71 1.10 -29.14
C SER A 407 10.59 2.17 -30.24
N GLU A 408 11.52 3.10 -30.29
CA GLU A 408 11.58 4.15 -31.32
C GLU A 408 11.89 3.57 -32.70
N SER A 409 12.85 2.63 -32.77
CA SER A 409 13.17 1.90 -33.99
C SER A 409 12.00 1.04 -34.48
N ALA A 410 11.27 0.40 -33.56
CA ALA A 410 10.06 -0.37 -33.93
C ALA A 410 8.92 0.54 -34.39
N ALA A 411 8.74 1.71 -33.81
CA ALA A 411 7.75 2.70 -34.23
C ALA A 411 8.05 3.30 -35.60
N VAL A 412 9.32 3.51 -35.94
CA VAL A 412 9.79 3.95 -37.28
C VAL A 412 9.56 2.85 -38.33
N ALA A 413 9.87 1.60 -38.00
CA ALA A 413 9.66 0.45 -38.89
C ALA A 413 8.18 0.21 -39.19
N VAL A 414 7.26 0.50 -38.28
CA VAL A 414 5.80 0.37 -38.52
C VAL A 414 5.25 1.52 -39.36
N ARG A 415 5.88 2.70 -39.35
CA ARG A 415 5.48 3.85 -40.21
C ARG A 415 5.99 3.78 -41.62
N ALA A 416 7.05 3.06 -41.88
CA ALA A 416 7.66 2.96 -43.23
C ALA A 416 6.77 2.33 -44.33
N PRO A 417 5.85 1.35 -44.08
CA PRO A 417 5.02 0.78 -45.15
C PRO A 417 3.84 1.67 -45.59
N HIS A 418 3.42 2.67 -44.78
CA HIS A 418 2.25 3.51 -45.18
C HIS A 418 2.60 4.62 -46.16
N ALA A 419 3.83 5.15 -46.13
CA ALA A 419 4.27 6.21 -47.04
C ALA A 419 4.50 5.71 -48.49
N ALA A 420 4.73 4.40 -48.70
CA ALA A 420 4.93 3.81 -50.01
C ALA A 420 3.61 3.46 -50.74
N ARG A 421 2.46 3.57 -50.09
CA ARG A 421 1.13 3.30 -50.72
C ARG A 421 0.35 4.56 -51.11
N GLU A 422 0.81 5.74 -50.71
CA GLU A 422 0.19 7.03 -51.09
C GLU A 422 0.86 7.68 -52.31
N SER A 423 1.94 7.09 -52.84
CA SER A 423 2.67 7.59 -53.99
C SER A 423 2.62 6.65 -55.22
N ALA A 424 1.67 5.70 -55.29
CA ALA A 424 1.41 4.84 -56.44
C ALA A 424 -0.09 5.05 -56.92
#